data_f5d2f16e6309b6385f611e2d389cb5a1
#
_entry.id   f5d2f16e6309b6385f611e2d389cb5a1
#
_cell.length_a   1.000
_cell.length_b   1.000
_cell.length_c   1.000
_cell.angle_alpha   90.00
_cell.angle_beta   90.00
_cell.angle_gamma   90.00
#
_symmetry.space_group_name_H-M   'P 1'
#
loop_
_entity.id
_entity.type
_entity.pdbx_description
1 polymer ?
#
loop_
_entity_poly.entity_id
_entity_poly.type
_entity_poly.pdbx_seq_one_letter_code
_entity_poly.pdbx_strand_id
1 'polypeptide(L)'
;VGNDAEVSTVIRPATLADADAIAHVHTVSWRETYGRFVDDPDTSPWFDAGRRVDMWRSTLASPDARGVVQVALDSTGVVGFAAAQATPEPYAVRPEELTTLYVLSRAHGTGAGQALLDTVLADRPASLWVATDNPRAHAFYRRNGFAPDGAESAFGPIPRTVRLVR
;
A
#
# COMPACT_ATOMS: atom_id res chain seq x y z
N VAL A 1 -14.99 -20.91 27.40
CA VAL A 1 -14.27 -21.41 26.23
C VAL A 1 -14.57 -20.41 25.13
N GLY A 2 -13.70 -19.37 25.01
CA GLY A 2 -13.83 -18.37 23.95
C GLY A 2 -13.41 -19.00 22.63
N ASN A 3 -14.32 -18.98 21.69
CA ASN A 3 -14.05 -19.29 20.30
C ASN A 3 -13.45 -18.00 19.70
N ASP A 4 -12.14 -17.82 19.79
CA ASP A 4 -11.43 -16.84 18.96
C ASP A 4 -11.54 -17.35 17.53
N ALA A 5 -12.58 -16.90 16.82
CA ALA A 5 -12.65 -17.08 15.39
C ALA A 5 -11.42 -16.34 14.82
N GLU A 6 -10.40 -17.10 14.43
CA GLU A 6 -9.30 -16.56 13.62
C GLU A 6 -9.94 -15.78 12.48
N VAL A 7 -9.73 -14.48 12.48
CA VAL A 7 -10.19 -13.61 11.39
C VAL A 7 -9.32 -13.98 10.19
N SER A 8 -9.79 -14.97 9.43
CA SER A 8 -9.09 -15.46 8.24
C SER A 8 -9.07 -14.33 7.20
N THR A 9 -7.90 -13.77 6.97
CA THR A 9 -7.69 -12.80 5.90
C THR A 9 -7.55 -13.54 4.58
N VAL A 10 -8.39 -13.19 3.60
CA VAL A 10 -8.33 -13.74 2.24
C VAL A 10 -7.64 -12.72 1.33
N ILE A 11 -6.64 -13.17 0.56
CA ILE A 11 -5.99 -12.37 -0.47
C ILE A 11 -6.49 -12.83 -1.84
N ARG A 12 -6.87 -11.88 -2.69
CA ARG A 12 -7.23 -12.15 -4.08
C ARG A 12 -6.92 -10.96 -5.00
N PRO A 13 -6.82 -11.17 -6.32
CA PRO A 13 -6.75 -10.07 -7.27
C PRO A 13 -7.92 -9.09 -7.11
N ALA A 14 -7.62 -7.80 -7.22
CA ALA A 14 -8.63 -6.76 -7.24
C ALA A 14 -9.43 -6.80 -8.55
N THR A 15 -10.69 -6.42 -8.48
CA THR A 15 -11.58 -6.22 -9.62
C THR A 15 -12.09 -4.78 -9.64
N LEU A 16 -12.72 -4.37 -10.73
CA LEU A 16 -13.32 -3.03 -10.83
C LEU A 16 -14.32 -2.75 -9.70
N ALA A 17 -15.03 -3.78 -9.23
CA ALA A 17 -15.97 -3.66 -8.12
C ALA A 17 -15.30 -3.29 -6.78
N ASP A 18 -13.99 -3.50 -6.63
CA ASP A 18 -13.24 -3.17 -5.42
C ASP A 18 -12.77 -1.71 -5.37
N ALA A 19 -12.93 -0.94 -6.45
CA ALA A 19 -12.36 0.40 -6.57
C ALA A 19 -12.73 1.33 -5.41
N ASP A 20 -14.00 1.35 -5.03
CA ASP A 20 -14.49 2.22 -3.95
C ASP A 20 -13.93 1.78 -2.59
N ALA A 21 -13.86 0.48 -2.33
CA ALA A 21 -13.30 -0.06 -1.09
C ALA A 21 -11.78 0.18 -1.00
N ILE A 22 -11.05 0.00 -2.10
CA ILE A 22 -9.61 0.33 -2.17
C ILE A 22 -9.40 1.83 -1.94
N ALA A 23 -10.20 2.69 -2.58
CA ALA A 23 -10.13 4.13 -2.39
C ALA A 23 -10.38 4.54 -0.94
N HIS A 24 -11.32 3.87 -0.27
CA HIS A 24 -11.57 4.08 1.16
C HIS A 24 -10.35 3.71 2.01
N VAL A 25 -9.80 2.51 1.86
CA VAL A 25 -8.60 2.07 2.57
C VAL A 25 -7.44 3.04 2.32
N HIS A 26 -7.24 3.45 1.09
CA HIS A 26 -6.18 4.37 0.69
C HIS A 26 -6.35 5.75 1.36
N THR A 27 -7.56 6.32 1.33
CA THR A 27 -7.85 7.63 1.91
C THR A 27 -7.66 7.61 3.43
N VAL A 28 -8.24 6.61 4.11
CA VAL A 28 -8.16 6.49 5.57
C VAL A 28 -6.71 6.29 6.01
N SER A 29 -6.00 5.34 5.41
CA SER A 29 -4.60 5.04 5.75
C SER A 29 -3.67 6.24 5.51
N TRP A 30 -3.88 6.98 4.42
CA TRP A 30 -3.14 8.20 4.12
C TRP A 30 -3.40 9.30 5.14
N ARG A 31 -4.67 9.50 5.49
CA ARG A 31 -5.06 10.51 6.47
C ARG A 31 -4.47 10.22 7.85
N GLU A 32 -4.56 8.97 8.30
CA GLU A 32 -4.00 8.55 9.58
C GLU A 32 -2.47 8.71 9.63
N THR A 33 -1.79 8.42 8.52
CA THR A 33 -0.33 8.44 8.47
C THR A 33 0.25 9.81 8.16
N TYR A 34 -0.35 10.55 7.21
CA TYR A 34 0.23 11.76 6.60
C TYR A 34 -0.60 13.03 6.85
N GLY A 35 -1.76 12.94 7.50
CA GLY A 35 -2.62 14.10 7.78
C GLY A 35 -1.91 15.23 8.52
N ARG A 36 -0.92 14.88 9.34
CA ARG A 36 -0.10 15.85 10.10
C ARG A 36 0.81 16.73 9.23
N PHE A 37 1.01 16.39 7.96
CA PHE A 37 1.86 17.15 7.04
C PHE A 37 1.11 18.25 6.27
N VAL A 38 -0.18 18.40 6.50
CA VAL A 38 -1.01 19.44 5.89
C VAL A 38 -1.76 20.21 6.99
N ASP A 39 -2.02 21.50 6.73
CA ASP A 39 -2.70 22.36 7.71
C ASP A 39 -4.15 21.92 7.93
N ASP A 40 -4.85 21.55 6.87
CA ASP A 40 -6.23 21.07 6.93
C ASP A 40 -6.42 19.83 6.04
N PRO A 41 -6.42 18.62 6.64
CA PRO A 41 -6.68 17.39 5.90
C PRO A 41 -8.07 17.31 5.26
N ASP A 42 -9.07 18.02 5.78
CA ASP A 42 -10.44 17.94 5.27
C ASP A 42 -10.61 18.64 3.93
N THR A 43 -9.81 19.66 3.65
CA THR A 43 -9.84 20.43 2.41
C THR A 43 -8.68 20.10 1.47
N SER A 44 -7.71 19.34 1.93
CA SER A 44 -6.55 18.99 1.13
C SER A 44 -6.89 18.00 0.02
N PRO A 45 -6.50 18.26 -1.25
CA PRO A 45 -6.73 17.35 -2.36
C PRO A 45 -6.01 16.00 -2.21
N TRP A 46 -5.00 15.91 -1.34
CA TRP A 46 -4.28 14.68 -1.05
C TRP A 46 -5.12 13.65 -0.30
N PHE A 47 -6.20 14.08 0.36
CA PHE A 47 -7.11 13.22 1.13
C PHE A 47 -8.53 13.20 0.57
N ASP A 48 -8.71 13.66 -0.66
CA ASP A 48 -9.99 13.65 -1.37
C ASP A 48 -10.37 12.22 -1.78
N ALA A 49 -11.43 11.71 -1.16
CA ALA A 49 -11.92 10.35 -1.40
C ALA A 49 -12.47 10.19 -2.83
N GLY A 50 -13.14 11.19 -3.37
CA GLY A 50 -13.71 11.17 -4.72
C GLY A 50 -12.64 11.02 -5.79
N ARG A 51 -11.58 11.79 -5.70
CA ARG A 51 -10.42 11.68 -6.60
C ARG A 51 -9.78 10.29 -6.55
N ARG A 52 -9.70 9.68 -5.37
CA ARG A 52 -9.17 8.32 -5.24
C ARG A 52 -10.10 7.27 -5.83
N VAL A 53 -11.39 7.43 -5.68
CA VAL A 53 -12.38 6.54 -6.35
C VAL A 53 -12.19 6.60 -7.86
N ASP A 54 -12.14 7.79 -8.45
CA ASP A 54 -11.95 7.95 -9.90
C ASP A 54 -10.63 7.38 -10.38
N MET A 55 -9.56 7.61 -9.63
CA MET A 55 -8.23 7.04 -9.91
C MET A 55 -8.26 5.51 -9.89
N TRP A 56 -8.83 4.90 -8.86
CA TRP A 56 -8.87 3.44 -8.75
C TRP A 56 -9.81 2.80 -9.76
N ARG A 57 -10.93 3.41 -10.08
CA ARG A 57 -11.81 2.95 -11.16
C ARG A 57 -11.08 2.96 -12.50
N SER A 58 -10.37 4.02 -12.81
CA SER A 58 -9.56 4.11 -14.02
C SER A 58 -8.45 3.07 -14.05
N THR A 59 -7.71 2.92 -12.94
CA THR A 59 -6.63 1.93 -12.82
C THR A 59 -7.13 0.52 -13.03
N LEU A 60 -8.20 0.11 -12.33
CA LEU A 60 -8.71 -1.26 -12.39
C LEU A 60 -9.47 -1.58 -13.69
N ALA A 61 -9.92 -0.56 -14.42
CA ALA A 61 -10.49 -0.75 -15.75
C ALA A 61 -9.42 -1.05 -16.82
N SER A 62 -8.16 -0.69 -16.56
CA SER A 62 -7.05 -0.95 -17.48
C SER A 62 -6.71 -2.43 -17.52
N PRO A 63 -6.54 -3.04 -18.72
CA PRO A 63 -6.07 -4.42 -18.85
C PRO A 63 -4.72 -4.67 -18.16
N ASP A 64 -3.84 -3.67 -18.11
CA ASP A 64 -2.51 -3.75 -17.52
C ASP A 64 -2.53 -3.88 -15.99
N ALA A 65 -3.63 -3.47 -15.34
CA ALA A 65 -3.80 -3.60 -13.89
C ALA A 65 -4.22 -5.01 -13.45
N ARG A 66 -4.58 -5.89 -14.37
CA ARG A 66 -5.07 -7.24 -14.05
C ARG A 66 -3.99 -8.08 -13.38
N GLY A 67 -4.27 -8.48 -12.13
CA GLY A 67 -3.36 -9.28 -11.33
C GLY A 67 -2.22 -8.49 -10.65
N VAL A 68 -2.04 -7.21 -10.98
CA VAL A 68 -1.04 -6.33 -10.36
C VAL A 68 -1.49 -5.86 -8.98
N VAL A 69 -2.79 -5.54 -8.84
CA VAL A 69 -3.38 -5.10 -7.57
C VAL A 69 -4.01 -6.27 -6.84
N GLN A 70 -3.65 -6.44 -5.58
CA GLN A 70 -4.24 -7.46 -4.68
C GLN A 70 -4.99 -6.78 -3.54
N VAL A 71 -6.08 -7.40 -3.10
CA VAL A 71 -6.84 -6.96 -1.93
C VAL A 71 -6.82 -8.01 -0.83
N ALA A 72 -6.80 -7.52 0.41
CA ALA A 72 -6.98 -8.32 1.62
C ALA A 72 -8.39 -8.08 2.17
N LEU A 73 -9.11 -9.16 2.42
CA LEU A 73 -10.48 -9.13 2.93
C LEU A 73 -10.57 -9.86 4.27
N ASP A 74 -11.36 -9.32 5.16
CA ASP A 74 -11.91 -10.01 6.33
C ASP A 74 -13.43 -10.16 6.21
N SER A 75 -14.10 -10.57 7.29
CA SER A 75 -15.56 -10.71 7.32
C SER A 75 -16.34 -9.40 7.09
N THR A 76 -15.68 -8.25 7.15
CA THR A 76 -16.28 -6.92 6.97
C THR A 76 -16.02 -6.31 5.60
N GLY A 77 -15.18 -6.96 4.77
CA GLY A 77 -14.82 -6.51 3.42
C GLY A 77 -13.33 -6.24 3.24
N VAL A 78 -12.98 -5.34 2.32
CA VAL A 78 -11.59 -4.99 2.02
C VAL A 78 -10.97 -4.21 3.18
N VAL A 79 -9.86 -4.73 3.72
CA VAL A 79 -9.11 -4.13 4.83
C VAL A 79 -7.71 -3.67 4.44
N GLY A 80 -7.25 -4.05 3.27
CA GLY A 80 -5.94 -3.66 2.77
C GLY A 80 -5.81 -3.94 1.28
N PHE A 81 -4.80 -3.37 0.67
CA PHE A 81 -4.43 -3.63 -0.71
C PHE A 81 -2.94 -3.39 -0.94
N ALA A 82 -2.41 -4.00 -1.97
CA ALA A 82 -1.04 -3.78 -2.43
C ALA A 82 -0.95 -3.90 -3.94
N ALA A 83 0.05 -3.22 -4.51
CA ALA A 83 0.40 -3.35 -5.91
C ALA A 83 1.93 -3.28 -6.08
N ALA A 84 2.45 -4.12 -6.96
CA ALA A 84 3.81 -4.07 -7.45
C ALA A 84 3.80 -4.05 -8.97
N GLN A 85 4.78 -3.39 -9.57
CA GLN A 85 4.91 -3.28 -11.01
C GLN A 85 6.37 -3.37 -11.43
N ALA A 86 6.61 -3.77 -12.68
CA ALA A 86 7.92 -3.71 -13.28
C ALA A 86 8.40 -2.26 -13.39
N THR A 87 9.66 -2.02 -13.07
CA THR A 87 10.30 -0.71 -13.24
C THR A 87 10.88 -0.59 -14.64
N PRO A 88 10.69 0.56 -15.32
CA PRO A 88 11.24 0.75 -16.66
C PRO A 88 12.77 0.75 -16.65
N GLU A 89 13.39 -0.06 -17.54
CA GLU A 89 14.80 0.05 -17.88
C GLU A 89 15.10 1.37 -18.64
N PRO A 90 16.33 1.92 -18.55
CA PRO A 90 17.54 1.39 -17.87
C PRO A 90 17.77 1.96 -16.45
N TYR A 91 16.87 2.71 -15.90
CA TYR A 91 17.06 3.45 -14.64
C TYR A 91 16.57 2.70 -13.41
N ALA A 92 16.09 1.49 -13.58
CA ALA A 92 15.56 0.67 -12.50
C ALA A 92 16.69 0.19 -11.57
N VAL A 93 16.60 0.56 -10.29
CA VAL A 93 17.50 0.05 -9.25
C VAL A 93 17.19 -1.41 -8.92
N ARG A 94 15.94 -1.83 -9.14
CA ARG A 94 15.43 -3.20 -9.02
C ARG A 94 14.42 -3.46 -10.14
N PRO A 95 14.20 -4.74 -10.51
CA PRO A 95 13.28 -5.10 -11.59
C PRO A 95 11.83 -4.73 -11.30
N GLU A 96 11.45 -4.67 -10.02
CA GLU A 96 10.10 -4.38 -9.57
C GLU A 96 10.08 -3.26 -8.52
N GLU A 97 8.96 -2.57 -8.44
CA GLU A 97 8.67 -1.59 -7.40
C GLU A 97 7.35 -1.94 -6.71
N LEU A 98 7.37 -1.99 -5.38
CA LEU A 98 6.16 -1.99 -4.58
C LEU A 98 5.62 -0.55 -4.54
N THR A 99 4.57 -0.29 -5.30
CA THR A 99 4.02 1.07 -5.44
C THR A 99 3.07 1.43 -4.32
N THR A 100 2.31 0.45 -3.81
CA THR A 100 1.35 0.64 -2.71
C THR A 100 1.31 -0.59 -1.82
N LEU A 101 1.19 -0.38 -0.53
CA LEU A 101 0.77 -1.37 0.48
C LEU A 101 0.14 -0.62 1.65
N TYR A 102 -1.17 -0.74 1.79
CA TYR A 102 -1.92 -0.10 2.86
C TYR A 102 -2.88 -1.08 3.50
N VAL A 103 -2.97 -1.04 4.82
CA VAL A 103 -3.87 -1.86 5.63
C VAL A 103 -4.52 -0.94 6.67
N LEU A 104 -5.83 -1.03 6.84
CA LEU A 104 -6.55 -0.29 7.87
C LEU A 104 -5.99 -0.60 9.25
N SER A 105 -5.94 0.40 10.12
CA SER A 105 -5.37 0.28 11.47
C SER A 105 -5.98 -0.86 12.29
N ARG A 106 -7.30 -1.10 12.14
CA ARG A 106 -8.00 -2.22 12.81
C ARG A 106 -7.54 -3.61 12.39
N ALA A 107 -6.90 -3.72 11.22
CA ALA A 107 -6.37 -4.98 10.70
C ALA A 107 -4.83 -5.07 10.83
N HIS A 108 -4.20 -4.12 11.52
CA HIS A 108 -2.78 -4.24 11.83
C HIS A 108 -2.52 -5.42 12.79
N GLY A 109 -1.43 -6.15 12.55
CA GLY A 109 -1.07 -7.30 13.37
C GLY A 109 -1.81 -8.60 13.04
N THR A 110 -2.77 -8.58 12.10
CA THR A 110 -3.51 -9.78 11.66
C THR A 110 -2.77 -10.64 10.62
N GLY A 111 -1.62 -10.17 10.12
CA GLY A 111 -0.91 -10.82 9.02
C GLY A 111 -1.31 -10.33 7.62
N ALA A 112 -2.36 -9.49 7.49
CA ALA A 112 -2.85 -9.00 6.20
C ALA A 112 -1.76 -8.31 5.37
N GLY A 113 -0.94 -7.45 5.99
CA GLY A 113 0.16 -6.76 5.29
C GLY A 113 1.23 -7.72 4.80
N GLN A 114 1.57 -8.75 5.58
CA GLN A 114 2.53 -9.77 5.16
C GLN A 114 2.00 -10.60 4.01
N ALA A 115 0.75 -11.06 4.11
CA ALA A 115 0.11 -11.85 3.06
C ALA A 115 -0.01 -11.06 1.73
N LEU A 116 -0.31 -9.76 1.79
CA LEU A 116 -0.29 -8.88 0.62
C LEU A 116 1.11 -8.78 0.01
N LEU A 117 2.13 -8.51 0.82
CA LEU A 117 3.52 -8.40 0.34
C LEU A 117 3.98 -9.69 -0.32
N ASP A 118 3.72 -10.84 0.33
CA ASP A 118 4.09 -12.15 -0.19
C ASP A 118 3.39 -12.47 -1.51
N THR A 119 2.13 -12.03 -1.68
CA THR A 119 1.39 -12.24 -2.91
C THR A 119 1.90 -11.38 -4.06
N VAL A 120 2.21 -10.09 -3.83
CA VAL A 120 2.62 -9.18 -4.91
C VAL A 120 4.11 -9.28 -5.26
N LEU A 121 4.97 -9.66 -4.32
CA LEU A 121 6.42 -9.71 -4.53
C LEU A 121 7.06 -11.05 -4.20
N ALA A 122 6.49 -11.84 -3.27
CA ALA A 122 7.20 -12.96 -2.65
C ALA A 122 8.59 -12.49 -2.15
N ASP A 123 9.65 -13.18 -2.52
CA ASP A 123 11.05 -12.85 -2.19
C ASP A 123 11.80 -12.16 -3.35
N ARG A 124 11.08 -11.73 -4.42
CA ARG A 124 11.72 -11.11 -5.59
C ARG A 124 12.39 -9.79 -5.24
N PRO A 125 13.53 -9.48 -5.89
CA PRO A 125 14.19 -8.19 -5.74
C PRO A 125 13.27 -7.04 -6.12
N ALA A 126 13.15 -6.06 -5.23
CA ALA A 126 12.25 -4.93 -5.43
C ALA A 126 12.75 -3.67 -4.73
N SER A 127 12.20 -2.53 -5.14
CA SER A 127 12.37 -1.24 -4.47
C SER A 127 11.02 -0.71 -3.99
N LEU A 128 11.07 0.22 -3.05
CA LEU A 128 9.90 0.98 -2.61
C LEU A 128 10.33 2.33 -2.03
N TRP A 129 9.40 3.26 -1.94
CA TRP A 129 9.58 4.54 -1.27
C TRP A 129 8.73 4.58 -0.01
N VAL A 130 9.30 5.05 1.08
CA VAL A 130 8.61 5.16 2.37
C VAL A 130 8.94 6.50 3.04
N ALA A 131 7.95 7.10 3.70
CA ALA A 131 8.19 8.30 4.50
C ALA A 131 9.23 8.03 5.57
N THR A 132 10.19 8.93 5.73
CA THR A 132 11.26 8.82 6.74
C THR A 132 10.67 8.67 8.15
N ASP A 133 9.59 9.39 8.42
CA ASP A 133 8.90 9.41 9.71
C ASP A 133 7.71 8.43 9.74
N ASN A 134 7.98 7.15 9.42
CA ASN A 134 7.01 6.06 9.52
C ASN A 134 7.67 4.80 10.11
N PRO A 135 7.91 4.80 11.44
CA PRO A 135 8.68 3.72 12.09
C PRO A 135 8.04 2.34 11.93
N ARG A 136 6.70 2.25 11.85
CA ARG A 136 6.00 0.98 11.62
C ARG A 136 6.36 0.39 10.26
N ALA A 137 6.28 1.20 9.19
CA ALA A 137 6.61 0.75 7.85
C ALA A 137 8.10 0.34 7.76
N HIS A 138 9.00 1.14 8.34
CA HIS A 138 10.42 0.79 8.38
C HIS A 138 10.68 -0.55 9.09
N ALA A 139 10.03 -0.80 10.23
CA ALA A 139 10.15 -2.05 10.95
C ALA A 139 9.60 -3.24 10.14
N PHE A 140 8.46 -3.05 9.46
CA PHE A 140 7.85 -4.06 8.60
C PHE A 140 8.76 -4.41 7.42
N TYR A 141 9.23 -3.42 6.68
CA TYR A 141 10.09 -3.66 5.51
C TYR A 141 11.45 -4.23 5.88
N ARG A 142 12.04 -3.79 6.99
CA ARG A 142 13.29 -4.38 7.49
C ARG A 142 13.17 -5.87 7.79
N ARG A 143 12.06 -6.31 8.41
CA ARG A 143 11.81 -7.75 8.64
C ARG A 143 11.64 -8.54 7.33
N ASN A 144 11.29 -7.87 6.25
CA ASN A 144 11.15 -8.46 4.92
C ASN A 144 12.38 -8.25 4.02
N GLY A 145 13.55 -7.96 4.62
CA GLY A 145 14.83 -7.91 3.92
C GLY A 145 15.13 -6.60 3.18
N PHE A 146 14.28 -5.57 3.33
CA PHE A 146 14.52 -4.26 2.72
C PHE A 146 15.47 -3.41 3.58
N ALA A 147 16.36 -2.67 2.91
CA ALA A 147 17.28 -1.73 3.54
C ALA A 147 17.39 -0.43 2.70
N PRO A 148 17.70 0.71 3.33
CA PRO A 148 17.95 1.95 2.60
C PRO A 148 19.14 1.81 1.65
N ASP A 149 19.03 2.41 0.46
CA ASP A 149 20.12 2.49 -0.52
C ASP A 149 20.74 3.89 -0.63
N GLY A 150 20.30 4.82 0.21
CA GLY A 150 20.80 6.19 0.25
C GLY A 150 20.02 7.19 -0.60
N ALA A 151 19.08 6.73 -1.44
CA ALA A 151 18.24 7.65 -2.23
C ALA A 151 17.15 8.27 -1.37
N GLU A 152 16.96 9.59 -1.54
CA GLU A 152 15.94 10.38 -0.87
C GLU A 152 15.11 11.16 -1.88
N SER A 153 13.85 11.44 -1.53
CA SER A 153 12.92 12.23 -2.34
C SER A 153 11.87 12.88 -1.44
N ALA A 154 10.91 13.55 -2.07
CA ALA A 154 9.68 14.02 -1.44
C ALA A 154 8.49 13.58 -2.29
N PHE A 155 7.32 13.44 -1.71
CA PHE A 155 6.11 13.06 -2.43
C PHE A 155 4.89 13.77 -1.85
N GLY A 156 4.26 14.62 -2.67
CA GLY A 156 3.09 15.38 -2.25
C GLY A 156 3.34 16.15 -0.96
N PRO A 157 2.50 15.96 0.08
CA PRO A 157 2.69 16.63 1.36
C PRO A 157 3.81 16.01 2.22
N ILE A 158 4.35 14.85 1.82
CA ILE A 158 5.40 14.14 2.57
C ILE A 158 6.75 14.79 2.26
N PRO A 159 7.38 15.50 3.21
CA PRO A 159 8.56 16.31 2.92
C PRO A 159 9.81 15.49 2.65
N ARG A 160 9.85 14.24 3.17
CA ARG A 160 11.02 13.38 3.02
C ARG A 160 10.63 11.92 2.95
N THR A 161 11.04 11.28 1.87
CA THR A 161 10.95 9.83 1.67
C THR A 161 12.33 9.25 1.43
N VAL A 162 12.51 7.98 1.78
CA VAL A 162 13.72 7.21 1.48
C VAL A 162 13.36 5.99 0.66
N ARG A 163 14.27 5.60 -0.23
CA ARG A 163 14.13 4.36 -0.98
C ARG A 163 14.69 3.20 -0.19
N LEU A 164 13.90 2.12 -0.11
CA LEU A 164 14.33 0.83 0.42
C LEU A 164 14.43 -0.16 -0.73
N VAL A 165 15.42 -1.04 -0.66
CA VAL A 165 15.68 -2.08 -1.66
C VAL A 165 15.95 -3.42 -0.98
N ARG A 166 15.61 -4.47 -1.67
CA ARG A 166 16.03 -5.82 -1.30
C ARG A 166 16.47 -6.62 -2.52
#